data_081b7a0e7e5e4bade6b0fc5dc6307b5b
#
_entry.id   081b7a0e7e5e4bade6b0fc5dc6307b5b
#
_cell.length_a   1.000
_cell.length_b   1.000
_cell.length_c   1.000
_cell.angle_alpha   90.00
_cell.angle_beta   90.00
_cell.angle_gamma   90.00
#
_symmetry.space_group_name_H-M   'P 1'
#
loop_
_entity.id
_entity.type
_entity.pdbx_description
1 polymer ?
#
loop_
_entity_poly.entity_id
_entity_poly.type
_entity_poly.pdbx_seq_one_letter_code
_entity_poly.pdbx_strand_id
1 'polypeptide(L)'
;LAIDRIKAIHARIPNTHLVMHGSSSVPQEWLAIINQYGGDIKETYGVPVEEIVEGIKHGVRKVNIDTDLRLASTGAMRRMMAEQPSEFDPRKFFAQTIVAMRDICIARYEAFGTAGNASKIKPINLEQMFQRYAKGELAAKVN
;
A
#
# COMPACT_ATOMS: atom_id res chain seq x y z
N LEU A 1 4.44 5.15 14.60
CA LEU A 1 5.50 4.13 14.40
C LEU A 1 6.67 4.29 15.38
N ALA A 2 7.35 3.18 15.69
CA ALA A 2 8.58 3.19 16.47
C ALA A 2 9.79 3.52 15.55
N ILE A 3 9.86 4.75 15.07
CA ILE A 3 10.87 5.20 14.09
C ILE A 3 12.29 4.99 14.59
N ASP A 4 12.57 5.27 15.87
CA ASP A 4 13.91 5.08 16.44
C ASP A 4 14.34 3.60 16.42
N ARG A 5 13.38 2.68 16.56
CA ARG A 5 13.65 1.24 16.43
C ARG A 5 13.97 0.87 14.98
N ILE A 6 13.29 1.44 14.00
CA ILE A 6 13.57 1.25 12.57
C ILE A 6 14.99 1.74 12.27
N LYS A 7 15.36 2.92 12.76
CA LYS A 7 16.73 3.48 12.62
C LYS A 7 17.78 2.55 13.24
N ALA A 8 17.52 2.07 14.46
CA ALA A 8 18.45 1.18 15.16
C ALA A 8 18.63 -0.18 14.43
N ILE A 9 17.55 -0.73 13.86
CA ILE A 9 17.62 -1.97 13.06
C ILE A 9 18.42 -1.71 11.78
N HIS A 10 18.10 -0.65 11.06
CA HIS A 10 18.80 -0.32 9.81
C HIS A 10 20.29 -0.06 10.03
N ALA A 11 20.66 0.58 11.12
CA ALA A 11 22.07 0.79 11.48
C ALA A 11 22.83 -0.52 11.72
N ARG A 12 22.17 -1.57 12.23
CA ARG A 12 22.78 -2.88 12.46
C ARG A 12 22.86 -3.76 11.20
N ILE A 13 21.90 -3.61 10.29
CA ILE A 13 21.80 -4.40 9.07
C ILE A 13 21.59 -3.50 7.85
N PRO A 14 22.52 -2.60 7.53
CA PRO A 14 22.34 -1.53 6.53
C PRO A 14 22.11 -2.05 5.11
N ASN A 15 22.53 -3.28 4.81
CA ASN A 15 22.38 -3.92 3.51
C ASN A 15 21.13 -4.78 3.40
N THR A 16 20.25 -4.76 4.40
CA THR A 16 18.99 -5.53 4.41
C THR A 16 17.81 -4.60 4.18
N HIS A 17 16.98 -4.94 3.19
CA HIS A 17 15.74 -4.23 2.94
C HIS A 17 14.69 -4.61 3.98
N LEU A 18 14.12 -3.61 4.64
CA LEU A 18 13.06 -3.81 5.62
C LEU A 18 11.68 -3.82 4.95
N VAL A 19 10.78 -4.65 5.47
CA VAL A 19 9.39 -4.73 5.05
C VAL A 19 8.51 -4.25 6.19
N MET A 20 7.62 -3.32 5.92
CA MET A 20 6.65 -2.80 6.88
C MET A 20 5.31 -3.51 6.71
N HIS A 21 4.84 -4.15 7.78
CA HIS A 21 3.51 -4.76 7.90
C HIS A 21 2.61 -3.92 8.80
N GLY A 22 1.28 -4.07 8.67
CA GLY A 22 0.32 -3.31 9.46
C GLY A 22 0.36 -1.81 9.18
N SER A 23 0.66 -1.42 7.95
CA SER A 23 0.98 -0.05 7.53
C SER A 23 -0.16 0.66 6.81
N SER A 24 -1.38 0.14 6.86
CA SER A 24 -2.54 0.84 6.32
C SER A 24 -2.78 2.14 7.08
N SER A 25 -3.08 3.21 6.36
CA SER A 25 -3.27 4.54 6.95
C SER A 25 -4.69 4.80 7.45
N VAL A 26 -5.64 3.98 7.02
CA VAL A 26 -7.07 4.10 7.35
C VAL A 26 -7.60 5.49 6.98
N PRO A 27 -7.76 5.79 5.67
CA PRO A 27 -8.20 7.11 5.22
C PRO A 27 -9.58 7.47 5.81
N GLN A 28 -9.63 8.54 6.60
CA GLN A 28 -10.83 8.93 7.37
C GLN A 28 -11.99 9.34 6.46
N GLU A 29 -11.70 9.85 5.28
CA GLU A 29 -12.71 10.19 4.27
C GLU A 29 -13.54 8.95 3.85
N TRP A 30 -12.88 7.79 3.68
CA TRP A 30 -13.57 6.56 3.31
C TRP A 30 -14.37 5.96 4.45
N LEU A 31 -13.92 6.13 5.71
CA LEU A 31 -14.72 5.77 6.88
C LEU A 31 -16.01 6.61 6.94
N ALA A 32 -15.88 7.93 6.72
CA ALA A 32 -17.03 8.83 6.71
C ALA A 32 -18.02 8.45 5.59
N ILE A 33 -17.54 8.18 4.37
CA ILE A 33 -18.37 7.74 3.26
C ILE A 33 -19.08 6.42 3.58
N ILE A 34 -18.38 5.42 4.11
CA ILE A 34 -18.99 4.13 4.48
C ILE A 34 -20.13 4.34 5.47
N ASN A 35 -19.90 5.14 6.52
CA ASN A 35 -20.89 5.39 7.55
C ASN A 35 -22.06 6.23 7.03
N GLN A 36 -21.82 7.21 6.17
CA GLN A 36 -22.84 8.01 5.50
C GLN A 36 -23.81 7.13 4.69
N TYR A 37 -23.29 6.08 4.06
CA TYR A 37 -24.09 5.19 3.20
C TYR A 37 -24.41 3.84 3.88
N GLY A 38 -24.78 3.89 5.15
CA GLY A 38 -25.34 2.75 5.90
C GLY A 38 -24.30 1.79 6.47
N GLY A 39 -23.05 2.22 6.64
CA GLY A 39 -22.05 1.51 7.43
C GLY A 39 -22.14 1.86 8.91
N ASP A 40 -21.44 1.07 9.72
CA ASP A 40 -21.29 1.29 11.17
C ASP A 40 -19.85 0.93 11.59
N ILE A 41 -18.88 1.64 10.99
CA ILE A 41 -17.48 1.45 11.35
C ILE A 41 -17.16 2.41 12.49
N LYS A 42 -16.67 1.85 13.60
CA LYS A 42 -16.22 2.64 14.75
C LYS A 42 -14.99 3.46 14.39
N GLU A 43 -14.79 4.54 15.14
CA GLU A 43 -13.58 5.35 15.02
C GLU A 43 -12.33 4.48 15.15
N THR A 44 -11.48 4.53 14.14
CA THR A 44 -10.24 3.78 14.08
C THR A 44 -9.23 4.54 13.23
N TYR A 45 -7.96 4.39 13.57
CA TYR A 45 -6.85 5.07 12.91
C TYR A 45 -5.80 4.06 12.49
N GLY A 46 -5.10 4.38 11.43
CA GLY A 46 -3.95 3.61 10.94
C GLY A 46 -2.64 4.34 11.23
N VAL A 47 -1.65 4.02 10.43
CA VAL A 47 -0.33 4.67 10.47
C VAL A 47 -0.36 5.91 9.58
N PRO A 48 -0.02 7.11 10.09
CA PRO A 48 0.10 8.30 9.27
C PRO A 48 1.08 8.09 8.10
N VAL A 49 0.71 8.57 6.92
CA VAL A 49 1.52 8.40 5.69
C VAL A 49 2.93 8.99 5.88
N GLU A 50 3.04 10.09 6.59
CA GLU A 50 4.30 10.79 6.90
C GLU A 50 5.24 9.92 7.72
N GLU A 51 4.72 9.12 8.64
CA GLU A 51 5.53 8.17 9.42
C GLU A 51 6.01 7.00 8.57
N ILE A 52 5.21 6.55 7.59
CA ILE A 52 5.64 5.54 6.62
C ILE A 52 6.78 6.10 5.76
N VAL A 53 6.62 7.33 5.27
CA VAL A 53 7.66 8.03 4.49
C VAL A 53 8.95 8.18 5.29
N GLU A 54 8.86 8.48 6.58
CA GLU A 54 10.04 8.52 7.45
C GLU A 54 10.71 7.14 7.58
N GLY A 55 9.93 6.07 7.71
CA GLY A 55 10.45 4.70 7.70
C GLY A 55 11.17 4.35 6.39
N ILE A 56 10.67 4.82 5.25
CA ILE A 56 11.29 4.62 3.93
C ILE A 56 12.70 5.24 3.87
N LYS A 57 12.92 6.39 4.50
CA LYS A 57 14.26 7.01 4.59
C LYS A 57 15.24 6.16 5.39
N HIS A 58 14.74 5.25 6.22
CA HIS A 58 15.53 4.40 7.13
C HIS A 58 15.45 2.91 6.79
N GLY A 59 15.54 2.57 5.50
CA GLY A 59 15.74 1.18 5.06
C GLY A 59 14.47 0.41 4.74
N VAL A 60 13.27 0.93 4.99
CA VAL A 60 12.04 0.31 4.52
C VAL A 60 11.97 0.41 2.99
N ARG A 61 11.78 -0.73 2.33
CA ARG A 61 11.72 -0.83 0.86
C ARG A 61 10.46 -1.48 0.36
N LYS A 62 9.66 -2.07 1.22
CA LYS A 62 8.33 -2.59 0.92
C LYS A 62 7.36 -2.20 2.03
N VAL A 63 6.20 -1.70 1.62
CA VAL A 63 5.10 -1.34 2.53
C VAL A 63 3.87 -2.16 2.12
N ASN A 64 3.28 -2.88 3.06
CA ASN A 64 2.05 -3.64 2.83
C ASN A 64 0.84 -2.78 3.21
N ILE A 65 -0.04 -2.54 2.24
CA ILE A 65 -1.28 -1.78 2.42
C ILE A 65 -2.44 -2.63 1.89
N ASP A 66 -3.44 -2.84 2.72
CA ASP A 66 -4.64 -3.61 2.38
C ASP A 66 -5.92 -2.86 2.80
N THR A 67 -6.03 -2.48 4.07
CA THR A 67 -7.23 -1.85 4.64
C THR A 67 -7.63 -0.58 3.89
N ASP A 68 -6.68 0.24 3.46
CA ASP A 68 -6.96 1.46 2.69
C ASP A 68 -7.73 1.16 1.40
N LEU A 69 -7.34 0.10 0.68
CA LEU A 69 -7.99 -0.32 -0.54
C LEU A 69 -9.37 -0.92 -0.29
N ARG A 70 -9.51 -1.70 0.79
CA ARG A 70 -10.81 -2.26 1.19
C ARG A 70 -11.80 -1.18 1.57
N LEU A 71 -11.37 -0.16 2.32
CA LEU A 71 -12.22 0.97 2.69
C LEU A 71 -12.66 1.76 1.45
N ALA A 72 -11.74 2.10 0.56
CA ALA A 72 -12.04 2.80 -0.68
C ALA A 72 -13.04 2.02 -1.56
N SER A 73 -12.81 0.72 -1.73
CA SER A 73 -13.69 -0.18 -2.48
C SER A 73 -15.10 -0.24 -1.86
N THR A 74 -15.18 -0.48 -0.55
CA THR A 74 -16.45 -0.60 0.16
C THR A 74 -17.22 0.72 0.14
N GLY A 75 -16.54 1.84 0.39
CA GLY A 75 -17.16 3.17 0.37
C GLY A 75 -17.70 3.54 -0.99
N ALA A 76 -16.92 3.32 -2.05
CA ALA A 76 -17.36 3.59 -3.42
C ALA A 76 -18.57 2.74 -3.83
N MET A 77 -18.58 1.47 -3.45
CA MET A 77 -19.69 0.56 -3.73
C MET A 77 -20.97 0.97 -2.98
N ARG A 78 -20.87 1.24 -1.68
CA ARG A 78 -22.02 1.68 -0.87
C ARG A 78 -22.61 2.98 -1.39
N ARG A 79 -21.76 3.96 -1.70
CA ARG A 79 -22.19 5.25 -2.28
C ARG A 79 -22.95 5.03 -3.58
N MET A 80 -22.40 4.26 -4.51
CA MET A 80 -23.05 4.02 -5.79
C MET A 80 -24.39 3.31 -5.65
N MET A 81 -24.50 2.29 -4.79
CA MET A 81 -25.75 1.59 -4.54
C MET A 81 -26.82 2.51 -3.97
N ALA A 82 -26.44 3.46 -3.12
CA ALA A 82 -27.37 4.43 -2.54
C ALA A 82 -27.79 5.53 -3.54
N GLU A 83 -26.84 6.03 -4.34
CA GLU A 83 -27.08 7.10 -5.31
C GLU A 83 -27.78 6.61 -6.59
N GLN A 84 -27.64 5.34 -6.92
CA GLN A 84 -28.24 4.71 -8.11
C GLN A 84 -29.00 3.44 -7.73
N PRO A 85 -30.13 3.56 -7.01
CA PRO A 85 -30.85 2.42 -6.44
C PRO A 85 -31.48 1.48 -7.49
N SER A 86 -31.62 1.93 -8.72
CA SER A 86 -32.13 1.10 -9.83
C SER A 86 -31.00 0.32 -10.56
N GLU A 87 -29.73 0.61 -10.24
CA GLU A 87 -28.65 -0.10 -10.86
C GLU A 87 -28.46 -1.48 -10.24
N PHE A 88 -28.31 -2.49 -11.08
CA PHE A 88 -28.18 -3.88 -10.65
C PHE A 88 -26.97 -4.59 -11.29
N ASP A 89 -26.27 -3.96 -12.24
CA ASP A 89 -25.13 -4.56 -12.90
C ASP A 89 -23.87 -4.43 -12.03
N PRO A 90 -23.32 -5.54 -11.51
CA PRO A 90 -22.15 -5.50 -10.64
C PRO A 90 -20.91 -4.91 -11.33
N ARG A 91 -20.81 -4.97 -12.66
CA ARG A 91 -19.69 -4.37 -13.41
C ARG A 91 -19.63 -2.86 -13.20
N LYS A 92 -20.77 -2.20 -13.07
CA LYS A 92 -20.86 -0.76 -12.79
C LYS A 92 -20.42 -0.43 -11.37
N PHE A 93 -20.79 -1.26 -10.39
CA PHE A 93 -20.32 -1.13 -9.02
C PHE A 93 -18.80 -1.30 -8.95
N PHE A 94 -18.25 -2.33 -9.61
CA PHE A 94 -16.80 -2.56 -9.65
C PHE A 94 -16.03 -1.47 -10.38
N ALA A 95 -16.60 -0.85 -11.41
CA ALA A 95 -15.98 0.28 -12.08
C ALA A 95 -15.67 1.43 -11.11
N GLN A 96 -16.59 1.75 -10.19
CA GLN A 96 -16.40 2.77 -9.18
C GLN A 96 -15.35 2.35 -8.14
N THR A 97 -15.35 1.09 -7.74
CA THR A 97 -14.32 0.59 -6.80
C THR A 97 -12.93 0.64 -7.39
N ILE A 98 -12.76 0.31 -8.68
CA ILE A 98 -11.48 0.39 -9.38
C ILE A 98 -10.93 1.82 -9.38
N VAL A 99 -11.78 2.80 -9.65
CA VAL A 99 -11.38 4.22 -9.62
C VAL A 99 -10.90 4.62 -8.22
N ALA A 100 -11.68 4.32 -7.19
CA ALA A 100 -11.34 4.66 -5.80
C ALA A 100 -10.02 4.01 -5.34
N MET A 101 -9.85 2.72 -5.63
CA MET A 101 -8.62 1.99 -5.30
C MET A 101 -7.40 2.51 -6.08
N ARG A 102 -7.58 2.81 -7.37
CA ARG A 102 -6.53 3.40 -8.20
C ARG A 102 -6.04 4.72 -7.60
N ASP A 103 -6.94 5.58 -7.16
CA ASP A 103 -6.59 6.89 -6.64
C ASP A 103 -5.80 6.77 -5.32
N ILE A 104 -6.14 5.81 -4.45
CA ILE A 104 -5.32 5.45 -3.29
C ILE A 104 -3.93 4.99 -3.72
N CYS A 105 -3.82 4.10 -4.72
CA CYS A 105 -2.53 3.61 -5.20
C CYS A 105 -1.67 4.75 -5.75
N ILE A 106 -2.24 5.66 -6.53
CA ILE A 106 -1.53 6.83 -7.08
C ILE A 106 -0.97 7.66 -5.93
N ALA A 107 -1.80 8.05 -4.97
CA ALA A 107 -1.38 8.86 -3.82
C ALA A 107 -0.25 8.19 -3.02
N ARG A 108 -0.27 6.85 -2.87
CA ARG A 108 0.80 6.11 -2.19
C ARG A 108 2.08 6.03 -3.02
N TYR A 109 2.00 5.81 -4.34
CA TYR A 109 3.18 5.82 -5.21
C TYR A 109 3.87 7.19 -5.21
N GLU A 110 3.11 8.27 -5.20
CA GLU A 110 3.65 9.63 -5.11
C GLU A 110 4.30 9.87 -3.74
N ALA A 111 3.58 9.61 -2.66
CA ALA A 111 4.07 9.82 -1.30
C ALA A 111 5.34 9.00 -0.99
N PHE A 112 5.44 7.77 -1.52
CA PHE A 112 6.58 6.87 -1.27
C PHE A 112 7.73 7.07 -2.27
N GLY A 113 7.60 7.99 -3.20
CA GLY A 113 8.65 8.30 -4.19
C GLY A 113 8.85 7.22 -5.25
N THR A 114 7.85 6.37 -5.49
CA THR A 114 7.91 5.28 -6.47
C THR A 114 7.22 5.61 -7.80
N ALA A 115 6.45 6.68 -7.85
CA ALA A 115 5.79 7.14 -9.08
C ALA A 115 6.81 7.38 -10.22
N GLY A 116 6.42 7.07 -11.46
CA GLY A 116 7.25 7.26 -12.64
C GLY A 116 8.42 6.25 -12.80
N ASN A 117 8.49 5.20 -12.01
CA ASN A 117 9.57 4.22 -12.06
C ASN A 117 9.20 2.89 -12.73
N ALA A 118 7.93 2.62 -13.02
CA ALA A 118 7.49 1.34 -13.57
C ALA A 118 8.20 0.98 -14.89
N SER A 119 8.39 1.93 -15.79
CA SER A 119 9.06 1.71 -17.07
C SER A 119 10.57 1.40 -16.95
N LYS A 120 11.17 1.73 -15.80
CA LYS A 120 12.60 1.49 -15.52
C LYS A 120 12.84 0.08 -14.98
N ILE A 121 11.80 -0.59 -14.49
CA ILE A 121 11.90 -1.93 -13.91
C ILE A 121 11.75 -2.96 -15.03
N LYS A 122 12.80 -3.75 -15.25
CA LYS A 122 12.78 -4.85 -16.20
C LYS A 122 12.60 -6.17 -15.45
N PRO A 123 11.59 -6.97 -15.77
CA PRO A 123 11.45 -8.30 -15.19
C PRO A 123 12.70 -9.14 -15.47
N ILE A 124 13.19 -9.83 -14.45
CA ILE A 124 14.25 -10.82 -14.59
C ILE A 124 13.59 -12.15 -14.87
N ASN A 125 13.98 -12.83 -15.95
CA ASN A 125 13.44 -14.14 -16.27
C ASN A 125 14.03 -15.22 -15.33
N LEU A 126 13.42 -16.40 -15.34
CA LEU A 126 13.77 -17.48 -14.43
C LEU A 126 15.24 -17.93 -14.61
N GLU A 127 15.70 -18.04 -15.82
CA GLU A 127 17.08 -18.44 -16.16
C GLU A 127 18.11 -17.45 -15.63
N GLN A 128 17.89 -16.15 -15.84
CA GLN A 128 18.74 -15.10 -15.30
C GLN A 128 18.78 -15.11 -13.76
N MET A 129 17.63 -15.34 -13.12
CA MET A 129 17.56 -15.42 -11.68
C MET A 129 18.32 -16.66 -11.16
N PHE A 130 18.16 -17.81 -11.81
CA PHE A 130 18.91 -19.03 -11.48
C PHE A 130 20.42 -18.80 -11.53
N GLN A 131 20.91 -18.17 -12.59
CA GLN A 131 22.34 -17.85 -12.74
C GLN A 131 22.85 -16.93 -11.62
N ARG A 132 22.05 -15.95 -11.20
CA ARG A 132 22.40 -15.05 -10.07
C ARG A 132 22.51 -15.81 -8.75
N TYR A 133 21.62 -16.76 -8.48
CA TYR A 133 21.70 -17.63 -7.32
C TYR A 133 22.94 -18.53 -7.39
N ALA A 134 23.19 -19.16 -8.54
CA ALA A 134 24.34 -20.05 -8.73
C ALA A 134 25.68 -19.33 -8.53
N LYS A 135 25.76 -18.05 -8.87
CA LYS A 135 26.97 -17.20 -8.67
C LYS A 135 27.09 -16.63 -7.26
N GLY A 136 26.13 -16.87 -6.37
CA GLY A 136 26.12 -16.31 -5.02
C GLY A 136 25.87 -14.79 -4.97
N GLU A 137 25.41 -14.16 -6.06
CA GLU A 137 25.17 -12.71 -6.11
C GLU A 137 24.10 -12.23 -5.14
N LEU A 138 23.18 -13.14 -4.75
CA LEU A 138 22.06 -12.87 -3.86
C LEU A 138 22.30 -13.37 -2.43
N ALA A 139 23.51 -13.84 -2.13
CA ALA A 139 23.86 -14.24 -0.77
C ALA A 139 23.79 -13.02 0.17
N ALA A 140 23.18 -13.19 1.33
CA ALA A 140 23.09 -12.13 2.32
C ALA A 140 24.50 -11.71 2.76
N LYS A 141 24.86 -10.46 2.50
CA LYS A 141 26.06 -9.85 3.06
C LYS A 141 25.70 -9.30 4.44
N VAL A 142 25.79 -10.15 5.44
CA VAL A 142 25.70 -9.75 6.85
C VAL A 142 27.09 -9.32 7.25
N ASN A 143 27.30 -8.01 7.51
CA ASN A 143 28.54 -7.48 8.08
C ASN A 143 28.46 -7.55 9.61
#